data_7e387c6fbf1cf6567aefa92d52256c28
#
_entry.id   7e387c6fbf1cf6567aefa92d52256c28
#
_cell.length_a   1.000
_cell.length_b   1.000
_cell.length_c   1.000
_cell.angle_alpha   90.00
_cell.angle_beta   90.00
_cell.angle_gamma   90.00
#
_symmetry.space_group_name_H-M   'P 1'
#
loop_
_entity.id
_entity.type
_entity.pdbx_description
1 polymer ?
#
loop_
_entity_poly.entity_id
_entity_poly.type
_entity_poly.pdbx_seq_one_letter_code
_entity_poly.pdbx_strand_id
1 'polypeptide(L)'
;MPIDNDYFKNRQQQNKNSGNSNGDGGYQPPFEPPEFFKNFGKKAGVIYVIIIVIALLFIFKPFMTIESGNVGIKQTLGKYDDQPLNPGFHFIIPGYQKVTVVDTKVRLMNYASVETSTGFDQSIRSNPAINILDSRGLPVSIELTVQYRLTASGAPLTIATWGPTWEDKIVDPVVRNIVRNVVGGYNAEELPTKRNEIATQIENGIRTKIEDLEDKPVSIESVQLREIVLPQKIKEQIERVQIANQEAQRVRYEVERAKQEAEKKAALAKGEADKNRIEAQGRADAVTIEAKAQAKANQEIAASLTSKLLDMQQIQVQGKFNEALRENKDAKIFLTPGGSTPNIWVDTKDNKRDTTINQ
;
A
#
# COMPACT_ATOMS: atom_id res chain seq x y z
N MET A 1 -68.49 -37.39 -12.88
CA MET A 1 -69.75 -37.66 -12.11
C MET A 1 -70.66 -36.46 -12.33
N PRO A 2 -71.82 -36.62 -12.92
CA PRO A 2 -72.74 -35.51 -13.15
C PRO A 2 -73.36 -35.09 -11.81
N ILE A 3 -73.47 -33.84 -11.57
CA ILE A 3 -74.07 -33.21 -10.41
C ILE A 3 -75.58 -33.31 -10.62
N ASP A 4 -76.20 -33.97 -9.64
CA ASP A 4 -77.64 -34.25 -9.62
C ASP A 4 -78.46 -32.96 -9.39
N ASN A 5 -79.19 -32.52 -10.41
CA ASN A 5 -79.96 -31.27 -10.42
C ASN A 5 -81.26 -31.37 -9.59
N ASP A 6 -81.58 -32.57 -9.02
CA ASP A 6 -82.84 -32.77 -8.27
C ASP A 6 -82.73 -32.36 -6.80
N TYR A 7 -81.48 -32.13 -6.31
CA TYR A 7 -81.24 -31.65 -4.96
C TYR A 7 -81.73 -30.21 -4.68
N PHE A 8 -81.74 -29.41 -5.68
CA PHE A 8 -82.18 -28.00 -5.54
C PHE A 8 -83.67 -27.81 -5.77
N LYS A 9 -84.35 -28.70 -6.45
CA LYS A 9 -85.86 -28.68 -6.64
C LYS A 9 -86.64 -29.05 -5.40
N ASN A 10 -86.12 -29.94 -4.60
CA ASN A 10 -86.84 -30.38 -3.38
C ASN A 10 -86.79 -29.32 -2.22
N ARG A 11 -85.88 -28.40 -2.27
CA ARG A 11 -85.80 -27.34 -1.25
C ARG A 11 -86.73 -26.13 -1.53
N GLN A 12 -87.21 -25.98 -2.75
CA GLN A 12 -88.21 -24.94 -3.13
C GLN A 12 -89.69 -25.39 -2.91
N GLN A 13 -89.95 -26.66 -2.79
CA GLN A 13 -91.32 -27.13 -2.55
C GLN A 13 -91.69 -27.25 -1.06
N GLN A 14 -90.76 -27.28 -0.16
CA GLN A 14 -91.07 -27.30 1.29
C GLN A 14 -91.35 -25.88 1.88
N ASN A 15 -91.23 -24.83 1.11
CA ASN A 15 -91.48 -23.49 1.64
C ASN A 15 -92.77 -22.85 1.15
N LYS A 16 -93.73 -23.67 0.56
CA LYS A 16 -95.01 -23.15 0.06
C LYS A 16 -96.26 -23.68 0.75
N ASN A 17 -96.08 -24.43 1.85
CA ASN A 17 -97.26 -24.94 2.55
C ASN A 17 -97.11 -24.68 4.05
N SER A 18 -97.30 -23.44 4.48
CA SER A 18 -97.81 -23.19 5.80
C SER A 18 -98.49 -21.83 5.81
N GLY A 19 -99.73 -21.85 5.39
CA GLY A 19 -100.63 -20.69 5.53
C GLY A 19 -101.20 -20.72 6.92
N ASN A 20 -101.29 -19.48 7.39
CA ASN A 20 -102.38 -19.00 8.27
C ASN A 20 -102.66 -19.74 9.56
N SER A 21 -102.09 -19.24 10.65
CA SER A 21 -102.89 -19.14 11.91
C SER A 21 -102.40 -17.96 12.75
N ASN A 22 -103.30 -17.04 13.02
CA ASN A 22 -103.21 -16.01 14.05
C ASN A 22 -102.78 -16.64 15.40
N GLY A 23 -101.74 -16.12 16.01
CA GLY A 23 -101.31 -16.47 17.36
C GLY A 23 -100.22 -15.46 17.78
N ASP A 24 -100.63 -14.45 18.49
CA ASP A 24 -99.86 -13.52 19.29
C ASP A 24 -98.85 -14.26 20.16
N GLY A 25 -97.61 -13.99 20.03
CA GLY A 25 -96.56 -14.62 20.81
C GLY A 25 -95.17 -14.31 20.22
N GLY A 26 -94.74 -13.07 20.31
CA GLY A 26 -93.40 -12.64 19.90
C GLY A 26 -92.28 -13.35 20.68
N TYR A 27 -91.65 -14.38 20.07
CA TYR A 27 -90.34 -14.85 20.52
C TYR A 27 -89.30 -14.08 19.82
N GLN A 28 -88.84 -12.92 20.47
CA GLN A 28 -87.64 -12.27 20.17
C GLN A 28 -86.51 -13.07 20.79
N PRO A 29 -85.53 -13.55 20.05
CA PRO A 29 -84.33 -14.04 20.65
C PRO A 29 -83.60 -12.87 21.37
N PRO A 30 -83.15 -13.10 22.60
CA PRO A 30 -82.44 -12.01 23.33
C PRO A 30 -81.06 -11.80 22.75
N PHE A 31 -81.01 -11.14 21.59
CA PHE A 31 -79.78 -10.46 21.18
C PHE A 31 -79.95 -9.08 21.78
N GLU A 32 -79.64 -9.00 23.06
CA GLU A 32 -79.37 -7.65 23.65
C GLU A 32 -78.10 -7.19 23.09
N PRO A 33 -78.08 -6.14 22.24
CA PRO A 33 -76.83 -5.52 21.82
C PRO A 33 -76.10 -5.03 23.10
N PRO A 34 -74.81 -5.31 23.25
CA PRO A 34 -74.06 -4.88 24.44
C PRO A 34 -74.38 -3.44 24.77
N GLU A 35 -74.49 -3.11 26.04
CA GLU A 35 -74.91 -1.81 26.55
C GLU A 35 -74.08 -0.63 25.96
N PHE A 36 -72.95 -0.92 25.40
CA PHE A 36 -72.12 -0.01 24.64
C PHE A 36 -72.85 0.66 23.45
N PHE A 37 -73.84 -0.03 22.86
CA PHE A 37 -74.64 0.53 21.74
C PHE A 37 -75.91 1.26 22.15
N LYS A 38 -76.39 1.17 23.41
CA LYS A 38 -77.61 1.84 23.86
C LYS A 38 -77.44 3.35 24.05
N ASN A 39 -76.23 3.84 24.26
CA ASN A 39 -75.93 5.27 24.38
C ASN A 39 -75.39 5.94 23.09
N PHE A 40 -75.43 5.20 21.95
CA PHE A 40 -74.90 5.63 20.68
C PHE A 40 -75.65 6.74 19.98
N GLY A 41 -76.94 6.91 20.27
CA GLY A 41 -77.79 7.89 19.57
C GLY A 41 -77.42 9.36 19.77
N LYS A 42 -76.87 9.76 20.91
CA LYS A 42 -76.41 11.14 21.17
C LYS A 42 -74.91 11.38 20.89
N LYS A 43 -74.09 10.33 20.85
CA LYS A 43 -72.65 10.38 20.54
C LYS A 43 -72.29 9.85 19.15
N ALA A 44 -73.26 9.28 18.42
CA ALA A 44 -73.03 8.72 17.08
C ALA A 44 -72.46 9.76 16.11
N GLY A 45 -72.92 11.00 16.16
CA GLY A 45 -72.39 12.08 15.35
C GLY A 45 -70.91 12.34 15.59
N VAL A 46 -70.48 12.31 16.86
CA VAL A 46 -69.05 12.53 17.20
C VAL A 46 -68.19 11.36 16.70
N ILE A 47 -68.69 10.11 16.79
CA ILE A 47 -67.97 8.92 16.30
C ILE A 47 -67.88 8.93 14.78
N TYR A 48 -68.94 9.28 14.07
CA TYR A 48 -68.90 9.47 12.62
C TYR A 48 -67.86 10.54 12.19
N VAL A 49 -67.84 11.68 12.90
CA VAL A 49 -66.82 12.74 12.65
C VAL A 49 -65.42 12.19 12.88
N ILE A 50 -65.17 11.45 13.96
CA ILE A 50 -63.88 10.81 14.23
C ILE A 50 -63.50 9.82 13.12
N ILE A 51 -64.42 8.96 12.69
CA ILE A 51 -64.22 8.00 11.61
C ILE A 51 -63.90 8.71 10.27
N ILE A 52 -64.63 9.78 9.97
CA ILE A 52 -64.37 10.63 8.78
C ILE A 52 -62.99 11.28 8.87
N VAL A 53 -62.60 11.84 10.04
CA VAL A 53 -61.28 12.41 10.24
C VAL A 53 -60.17 11.36 10.09
N ILE A 54 -60.34 10.19 10.67
CA ILE A 54 -59.41 9.07 10.50
C ILE A 54 -59.33 8.60 9.03
N ALA A 55 -60.45 8.50 8.35
CA ALA A 55 -60.50 8.13 6.92
C ALA A 55 -59.81 9.22 6.07
N LEU A 56 -60.04 10.50 6.37
CA LEU A 56 -59.34 11.61 5.74
C LEU A 56 -57.83 11.56 6.00
N LEU A 57 -57.39 11.28 7.22
CA LEU A 57 -55.96 11.10 7.56
C LEU A 57 -55.34 9.93 6.81
N PHE A 58 -56.06 8.83 6.61
CA PHE A 58 -55.60 7.68 5.83
C PHE A 58 -55.53 7.95 4.33
N ILE A 59 -56.47 8.71 3.78
CA ILE A 59 -56.51 9.06 2.35
C ILE A 59 -55.45 10.08 2.03
N PHE A 60 -55.31 11.12 2.84
CA PHE A 60 -54.38 12.22 2.56
C PHE A 60 -52.95 12.01 3.04
N LYS A 61 -52.68 11.00 3.89
CA LYS A 61 -51.34 10.66 4.43
C LYS A 61 -50.53 11.90 4.79
N PRO A 62 -50.98 12.71 5.78
CA PRO A 62 -50.37 14.01 6.12
C PRO A 62 -49.02 13.85 6.87
N PHE A 63 -48.43 12.69 6.85
CA PHE A 63 -47.18 12.42 7.55
C PHE A 63 -46.20 11.75 6.60
N MET A 64 -44.92 12.05 6.80
CA MET A 64 -43.80 11.49 6.05
C MET A 64 -42.65 11.20 7.01
N THR A 65 -41.97 10.07 6.78
CA THR A 65 -40.74 9.72 7.50
C THR A 65 -39.56 9.86 6.57
N ILE A 66 -38.55 10.58 7.03
CA ILE A 66 -37.28 10.77 6.31
C ILE A 66 -36.26 9.85 6.98
N GLU A 67 -35.66 8.97 6.20
CA GLU A 67 -34.65 8.03 6.68
C GLU A 67 -33.34 8.74 7.01
N SER A 68 -32.55 8.11 7.90
CA SER A 68 -31.21 8.61 8.20
C SER A 68 -30.30 8.60 6.97
N GLY A 69 -29.55 9.68 6.77
CA GLY A 69 -28.70 9.90 5.60
C GLY A 69 -29.43 10.55 4.41
N ASN A 70 -30.71 10.90 4.58
CA ASN A 70 -31.49 11.66 3.60
C ASN A 70 -31.98 12.95 4.23
N VAL A 71 -32.28 13.94 3.40
CA VAL A 71 -32.93 15.18 3.82
C VAL A 71 -34.18 15.42 2.98
N GLY A 72 -35.20 15.98 3.59
CA GLY A 72 -36.43 16.37 2.90
C GLY A 72 -36.39 17.84 2.46
N ILE A 73 -36.57 18.07 1.19
CA ILE A 73 -36.71 19.42 0.65
C ILE A 73 -38.18 19.72 0.53
N LYS A 74 -38.68 20.63 1.40
CA LYS A 74 -40.05 21.01 1.41
C LYS A 74 -40.33 22.15 0.38
N GLN A 75 -41.34 21.93 -0.41
CA GLN A 75 -41.84 22.90 -1.38
C GLN A 75 -43.29 23.31 -1.02
N THR A 76 -43.51 24.56 -0.77
CA THR A 76 -44.84 25.13 -0.40
C THR A 76 -45.34 25.94 -1.57
N LEU A 77 -46.44 25.50 -2.19
CA LEU A 77 -47.03 26.16 -3.39
C LEU A 77 -46.00 26.47 -4.50
N GLY A 78 -45.05 25.59 -4.72
CA GLY A 78 -44.03 25.75 -5.77
C GLY A 78 -42.76 26.49 -5.31
N LYS A 79 -42.74 27.12 -4.13
CA LYS A 79 -41.55 27.75 -3.56
C LYS A 79 -40.83 26.76 -2.65
N TYR A 80 -39.51 26.60 -2.84
CA TYR A 80 -38.67 25.82 -1.95
C TYR A 80 -38.45 26.54 -0.63
N ASP A 81 -38.54 25.85 0.48
CA ASP A 81 -38.20 26.34 1.81
C ASP A 81 -36.67 26.32 1.95
N ASP A 82 -36.11 27.33 2.63
CA ASP A 82 -34.64 27.47 2.76
C ASP A 82 -34.02 26.43 3.72
N GLN A 83 -34.83 25.87 4.63
CA GLN A 83 -34.37 24.88 5.61
C GLN A 83 -34.78 23.48 5.20
N PRO A 84 -33.81 22.54 5.14
CA PRO A 84 -34.12 21.16 4.92
C PRO A 84 -34.79 20.48 6.10
N LEU A 85 -35.67 19.53 5.87
CA LEU A 85 -36.24 18.68 6.89
C LEU A 85 -35.21 17.58 7.25
N ASN A 86 -34.82 17.53 8.52
CA ASN A 86 -33.89 16.51 9.02
C ASN A 86 -34.53 15.12 9.03
N PRO A 87 -33.72 14.03 9.16
CA PRO A 87 -34.25 12.69 9.35
C PRO A 87 -35.21 12.62 10.54
N GLY A 88 -36.30 11.90 10.34
CA GLY A 88 -37.34 11.74 11.36
C GLY A 88 -38.76 11.84 10.81
N PHE A 89 -39.70 12.00 11.70
CA PHE A 89 -41.12 12.09 11.39
C PHE A 89 -41.54 13.56 11.17
N HIS A 90 -42.18 13.83 10.03
CA HIS A 90 -42.64 15.18 9.67
C HIS A 90 -44.11 15.17 9.27
N PHE A 91 -44.81 16.24 9.68
CA PHE A 91 -46.16 16.47 9.27
C PHE A 91 -46.16 17.39 8.04
N ILE A 92 -46.88 17.00 7.01
CA ILE A 92 -47.02 17.75 5.75
C ILE A 92 -48.49 17.91 5.39
N ILE A 93 -48.82 19.00 4.72
CA ILE A 93 -50.20 19.24 4.24
C ILE A 93 -50.27 18.88 2.78
N PRO A 94 -50.87 17.71 2.46
CA PRO A 94 -50.94 17.22 1.06
C PRO A 94 -51.74 18.22 0.20
N GLY A 95 -51.31 18.40 -1.03
CA GLY A 95 -51.90 19.36 -1.96
C GLY A 95 -51.36 20.78 -1.84
N TYR A 96 -50.89 21.18 -0.64
CA TYR A 96 -50.29 22.48 -0.36
C TYR A 96 -48.76 22.38 -0.30
N GLN A 97 -48.26 21.32 0.29
CA GLN A 97 -46.83 21.04 0.47
C GLN A 97 -46.42 19.77 -0.26
N LYS A 98 -45.25 19.82 -0.87
CA LYS A 98 -44.58 18.65 -1.47
C LYS A 98 -43.21 18.53 -0.84
N VAL A 99 -42.80 17.32 -0.48
CA VAL A 99 -41.46 17.03 0.04
C VAL A 99 -40.76 16.11 -0.95
N THR A 100 -39.57 16.52 -1.37
CA THR A 100 -38.66 15.71 -2.18
C THR A 100 -37.54 15.21 -1.29
N VAL A 101 -37.39 13.91 -1.16
CA VAL A 101 -36.29 13.31 -0.38
C VAL A 101 -35.05 13.25 -1.26
N VAL A 102 -33.93 13.74 -0.71
CA VAL A 102 -32.64 13.76 -1.40
C VAL A 102 -31.60 13.07 -0.49
N ASP A 103 -30.80 12.22 -1.12
CA ASP A 103 -29.73 11.49 -0.43
C ASP A 103 -28.54 12.43 -0.17
N THR A 104 -28.06 12.42 1.07
CA THR A 104 -26.89 13.18 1.53
C THR A 104 -25.73 12.29 1.95
N LYS A 105 -25.85 10.97 1.67
CA LYS A 105 -24.75 10.01 1.87
C LYS A 105 -23.63 10.27 0.89
N VAL A 106 -22.48 9.66 1.17
CA VAL A 106 -21.34 9.70 0.24
C VAL A 106 -21.69 8.92 -1.02
N ARG A 107 -21.52 9.56 -2.16
CA ARG A 107 -21.75 9.00 -3.50
C ARG A 107 -20.43 8.95 -4.25
N LEU A 108 -20.35 8.05 -5.22
CA LEU A 108 -19.16 7.86 -6.05
C LEU A 108 -19.49 8.27 -7.50
N MET A 109 -18.58 9.03 -8.08
CA MET A 109 -18.56 9.30 -9.52
C MET A 109 -17.29 8.68 -10.12
N ASN A 110 -17.47 7.62 -10.88
CA ASN A 110 -16.38 6.91 -11.54
C ASN A 110 -16.22 7.40 -12.97
N TYR A 111 -14.99 7.70 -13.36
CA TYR A 111 -14.59 7.96 -14.74
C TYR A 111 -13.70 6.80 -15.18
N ALA A 112 -14.21 5.95 -16.08
CA ALA A 112 -13.50 4.76 -16.53
C ALA A 112 -13.77 4.48 -18.01
N SER A 113 -12.81 3.84 -18.68
CA SER A 113 -12.91 3.47 -20.10
C SER A 113 -13.90 2.34 -20.35
N VAL A 114 -14.08 1.47 -19.36
CA VAL A 114 -15.05 0.38 -19.40
C VAL A 114 -16.20 0.76 -18.46
N GLU A 115 -17.41 0.84 -19.00
CA GLU A 115 -18.62 0.96 -18.21
C GLU A 115 -18.77 -0.31 -17.37
N THR A 116 -18.25 -0.28 -16.16
CA THR A 116 -18.65 -1.24 -15.15
C THR A 116 -20.03 -0.81 -14.67
N SER A 117 -21.04 -1.16 -15.44
CA SER A 117 -22.44 -1.03 -15.03
C SER A 117 -22.67 -2.01 -13.88
N THR A 118 -22.25 -1.66 -12.70
CA THR A 118 -22.76 -2.26 -11.46
C THR A 118 -24.19 -1.77 -11.31
N GLY A 119 -25.08 -2.44 -12.06
CA GLY A 119 -26.51 -2.23 -11.94
C GLY A 119 -26.92 -2.38 -10.48
N PHE A 120 -27.82 -1.53 -10.05
CA PHE A 120 -28.59 -1.49 -8.81
C PHE A 120 -28.14 -0.49 -7.72
N ASP A 121 -26.92 0.02 -7.67
CA ASP A 121 -26.60 1.01 -6.66
C ASP A 121 -26.66 2.43 -7.25
N GLN A 122 -27.73 3.17 -6.93
CA GLN A 122 -27.92 4.56 -7.32
C GLN A 122 -26.88 5.52 -6.71
N SER A 123 -26.05 5.01 -5.78
CA SER A 123 -24.96 5.77 -5.16
C SER A 123 -23.70 5.84 -6.03
N ILE A 124 -23.62 5.03 -7.10
CA ILE A 124 -22.47 4.99 -8.01
C ILE A 124 -22.89 5.49 -9.40
N ARG A 125 -22.27 6.58 -9.82
CA ARG A 125 -22.39 7.08 -11.20
C ARG A 125 -21.16 6.71 -12.01
N SER A 126 -21.37 6.18 -13.20
CA SER A 126 -20.30 5.84 -14.14
C SER A 126 -20.33 6.81 -15.32
N ASN A 127 -19.22 7.48 -15.53
CA ASN A 127 -18.98 8.38 -16.63
C ASN A 127 -17.81 7.84 -17.48
N PRO A 128 -17.76 8.14 -18.78
CA PRO A 128 -16.62 7.75 -19.60
C PRO A 128 -15.33 8.42 -19.11
N ALA A 129 -14.20 7.72 -19.27
CA ALA A 129 -12.88 8.24 -18.96
C ALA A 129 -12.65 9.63 -19.57
N ILE A 130 -11.88 10.45 -18.89
CA ILE A 130 -11.63 11.82 -19.33
C ILE A 130 -10.49 11.83 -20.35
N ASN A 131 -10.84 12.03 -21.60
CA ASN A 131 -9.88 12.14 -22.69
C ASN A 131 -9.38 13.58 -22.79
N ILE A 132 -8.07 13.75 -22.72
CA ILE A 132 -7.39 15.04 -22.75
C ILE A 132 -6.15 14.97 -23.64
N LEU A 133 -5.62 16.13 -23.98
CA LEU A 133 -4.32 16.23 -24.63
C LEU A 133 -3.28 16.67 -23.59
N ASP A 134 -2.11 16.05 -23.63
CA ASP A 134 -0.95 16.47 -22.83
C ASP A 134 -0.40 17.82 -23.33
N SER A 135 0.65 18.34 -22.70
CA SER A 135 1.30 19.61 -23.07
C SER A 135 1.84 19.62 -24.51
N ARG A 136 2.03 18.46 -25.14
CA ARG A 136 2.52 18.29 -26.52
C ARG A 136 1.42 17.88 -27.50
N GLY A 137 0.17 17.82 -27.06
CA GLY A 137 -0.98 17.45 -27.89
C GLY A 137 -1.16 15.94 -28.09
N LEU A 138 -0.55 15.09 -27.25
CA LEU A 138 -0.76 13.64 -27.29
C LEU A 138 -2.01 13.28 -26.49
N PRO A 139 -2.88 12.40 -27.05
CA PRO A 139 -4.09 11.98 -26.35
C PRO A 139 -3.78 11.07 -25.15
N VAL A 140 -4.35 11.40 -24.00
CA VAL A 140 -4.24 10.65 -22.75
C VAL A 140 -5.65 10.48 -22.19
N SER A 141 -5.96 9.28 -21.68
CA SER A 141 -7.21 9.02 -20.98
C SER A 141 -6.95 8.88 -19.48
N ILE A 142 -7.71 9.63 -18.71
CA ILE A 142 -7.59 9.62 -17.24
C ILE A 142 -8.80 8.93 -16.64
N GLU A 143 -8.53 7.95 -15.80
CA GLU A 143 -9.51 7.26 -15.00
C GLU A 143 -9.37 7.68 -13.52
N LEU A 144 -10.48 8.13 -12.95
CA LEU A 144 -10.52 8.57 -11.55
C LEU A 144 -11.87 8.30 -10.91
N THR A 145 -11.89 8.27 -9.60
CA THR A 145 -13.10 8.17 -8.78
C THR A 145 -13.16 9.37 -7.85
N VAL A 146 -14.29 10.05 -7.85
CA VAL A 146 -14.58 11.16 -6.95
C VAL A 146 -15.62 10.72 -5.95
N GLN A 147 -15.33 10.87 -4.66
CA GLN A 147 -16.26 10.67 -3.56
C GLN A 147 -16.76 12.04 -3.09
N TYR A 148 -18.05 12.22 -3.11
CA TYR A 148 -18.69 13.48 -2.79
C TYR A 148 -20.02 13.24 -2.07
N ARG A 149 -20.50 14.25 -1.39
CA ARG A 149 -21.83 14.26 -0.80
C ARG A 149 -22.48 15.63 -0.92
N LEU A 150 -23.80 15.64 -0.98
CA LEU A 150 -24.58 16.87 -0.90
C LEU A 150 -24.55 17.41 0.52
N THR A 151 -24.27 18.71 0.67
CA THR A 151 -24.35 19.38 1.96
C THR A 151 -25.80 19.51 2.39
N ALA A 152 -26.18 18.93 3.54
CA ALA A 152 -27.56 18.86 3.98
C ALA A 152 -28.22 20.26 4.09
N SER A 153 -27.49 21.26 4.63
CA SER A 153 -27.98 22.65 4.78
C SER A 153 -28.18 23.34 3.43
N GLY A 154 -27.34 23.07 2.45
CA GLY A 154 -27.41 23.65 1.10
C GLY A 154 -28.35 22.92 0.14
N ALA A 155 -28.87 21.73 0.54
CA ALA A 155 -29.67 20.89 -0.34
C ALA A 155 -30.90 21.59 -0.95
N PRO A 156 -31.71 22.39 -0.22
CA PRO A 156 -32.84 23.05 -0.81
C PRO A 156 -32.47 24.05 -1.91
N LEU A 157 -31.43 24.84 -1.70
CA LEU A 157 -30.96 25.84 -2.67
C LEU A 157 -30.32 25.15 -3.89
N THR A 158 -29.53 24.09 -3.63
CA THR A 158 -28.92 23.29 -4.71
C THR A 158 -29.97 22.70 -5.64
N ILE A 159 -31.03 22.10 -5.09
CA ILE A 159 -32.12 21.54 -5.89
C ILE A 159 -32.96 22.63 -6.55
N ALA A 160 -33.17 23.76 -5.90
CA ALA A 160 -33.88 24.88 -6.46
C ALA A 160 -33.15 25.49 -7.67
N THR A 161 -31.82 25.63 -7.58
CA THR A 161 -31.00 26.29 -8.60
C THR A 161 -30.61 25.30 -9.74
N TRP A 162 -30.16 24.10 -9.38
CA TRP A 162 -29.56 23.15 -10.34
C TRP A 162 -30.49 21.98 -10.70
N GLY A 163 -31.55 21.76 -9.91
CA GLY A 163 -32.51 20.67 -10.08
C GLY A 163 -31.97 19.32 -9.57
N PRO A 164 -32.70 18.22 -9.83
CA PRO A 164 -32.36 16.89 -9.34
C PRO A 164 -31.08 16.28 -9.97
N THR A 165 -30.63 16.82 -11.11
CA THR A 165 -29.40 16.41 -11.80
C THR A 165 -28.22 17.33 -11.54
N TRP A 166 -28.17 17.89 -10.32
CA TRP A 166 -27.12 18.82 -9.90
C TRP A 166 -25.70 18.24 -10.04
N GLU A 167 -25.54 16.95 -9.87
CA GLU A 167 -24.26 16.25 -10.00
C GLU A 167 -23.64 16.43 -11.39
N ASP A 168 -24.45 16.25 -12.45
CA ASP A 168 -24.01 16.38 -13.83
C ASP A 168 -23.76 17.84 -14.23
N LYS A 169 -24.31 18.78 -13.46
CA LYS A 169 -24.16 20.22 -13.71
C LYS A 169 -23.08 20.89 -12.89
N ILE A 170 -22.79 20.37 -11.70
CA ILE A 170 -21.79 20.94 -10.78
C ILE A 170 -20.52 20.08 -10.78
N VAL A 171 -20.65 18.80 -10.39
CA VAL A 171 -19.46 17.94 -10.12
C VAL A 171 -18.76 17.57 -11.42
N ASP A 172 -19.48 17.03 -12.40
CA ASP A 172 -18.88 16.53 -13.66
C ASP A 172 -18.10 17.62 -14.43
N PRO A 173 -18.63 18.82 -14.68
CA PRO A 173 -17.89 19.86 -15.38
C PRO A 173 -16.67 20.36 -14.64
N VAL A 174 -16.75 20.49 -13.30
CA VAL A 174 -15.62 20.91 -12.46
C VAL A 174 -14.51 19.87 -12.51
N VAL A 175 -14.85 18.58 -12.33
CA VAL A 175 -13.89 17.49 -12.39
C VAL A 175 -13.19 17.47 -13.75
N ARG A 176 -13.95 17.47 -14.86
CA ARG A 176 -13.37 17.46 -16.20
C ARG A 176 -12.48 18.66 -16.48
N ASN A 177 -12.87 19.84 -16.01
CA ASN A 177 -12.08 21.06 -16.21
C ASN A 177 -10.76 21.00 -15.43
N ILE A 178 -10.80 20.66 -14.15
CA ILE A 178 -9.59 20.59 -13.31
C ILE A 178 -8.64 19.50 -13.83
N VAL A 179 -9.16 18.29 -14.14
CA VAL A 179 -8.33 17.21 -14.70
C VAL A 179 -7.66 17.66 -15.99
N ARG A 180 -8.40 18.32 -16.89
CA ARG A 180 -7.83 18.84 -18.16
C ARG A 180 -6.75 19.87 -17.92
N ASN A 181 -6.97 20.80 -17.00
CA ASN A 181 -6.02 21.87 -16.70
C ASN A 181 -4.74 21.34 -16.05
N VAL A 182 -4.89 20.44 -15.07
CA VAL A 182 -3.73 19.88 -14.36
C VAL A 182 -2.94 18.97 -15.28
N VAL A 183 -3.56 17.97 -15.89
CA VAL A 183 -2.85 16.97 -16.71
C VAL A 183 -2.33 17.57 -18.02
N GLY A 184 -3.04 18.54 -18.62
CA GLY A 184 -2.58 19.26 -19.80
C GLY A 184 -1.30 20.08 -19.60
N GLY A 185 -0.88 20.32 -18.35
CA GLY A 185 0.40 20.97 -18.03
C GLY A 185 1.60 20.03 -18.02
N TYR A 186 1.38 18.71 -18.04
CA TYR A 186 2.43 17.70 -17.99
C TYR A 186 2.64 17.03 -19.35
N ASN A 187 3.86 16.49 -19.56
CA ASN A 187 4.14 15.63 -20.70
C ASN A 187 3.67 14.19 -20.39
N ALA A 188 3.20 13.47 -21.39
CA ALA A 188 2.71 12.09 -21.23
C ALA A 188 3.74 11.14 -20.56
N GLU A 189 5.03 11.38 -20.83
CA GLU A 189 6.14 10.61 -20.26
C GLU A 189 6.34 10.84 -18.76
N GLU A 190 5.97 12.02 -18.25
CA GLU A 190 6.11 12.39 -16.84
C GLU A 190 4.91 11.94 -15.99
N LEU A 191 3.75 11.74 -16.61
CA LEU A 191 2.51 11.41 -15.89
C LEU A 191 2.63 10.20 -14.96
N PRO A 192 3.27 9.08 -15.35
CA PRO A 192 3.40 7.93 -14.45
C PRO A 192 4.30 8.22 -13.24
N THR A 193 5.36 9.01 -13.42
CA THR A 193 6.32 9.32 -12.36
C THR A 193 5.80 10.38 -11.39
N LYS A 194 4.98 11.32 -11.88
CA LYS A 194 4.39 12.41 -11.08
C LYS A 194 2.95 12.14 -10.65
N ARG A 195 2.51 10.89 -10.74
CA ARG A 195 1.12 10.49 -10.47
C ARG A 195 0.58 11.02 -9.14
N ASN A 196 1.34 10.92 -8.06
CA ASN A 196 0.91 11.35 -6.74
C ASN A 196 0.78 12.88 -6.65
N GLU A 197 1.70 13.61 -7.26
CA GLU A 197 1.64 15.07 -7.34
C GLU A 197 0.39 15.53 -8.11
N ILE A 198 0.16 14.91 -9.27
CA ILE A 198 -1.01 15.17 -10.13
C ILE A 198 -2.31 14.86 -9.38
N ALA A 199 -2.39 13.72 -8.66
CA ALA A 199 -3.55 13.37 -7.88
C ALA A 199 -3.86 14.42 -6.81
N THR A 200 -2.85 14.89 -6.10
CA THR A 200 -3.00 15.95 -5.08
C THR A 200 -3.44 17.28 -5.69
N GLN A 201 -2.87 17.66 -6.84
CA GLN A 201 -3.27 18.89 -7.53
C GLN A 201 -4.70 18.82 -8.03
N ILE A 202 -5.13 17.67 -8.58
CA ILE A 202 -6.51 17.44 -9.02
C ILE A 202 -7.46 17.53 -7.82
N GLU A 203 -7.16 16.84 -6.71
CA GLU A 203 -7.99 16.87 -5.51
C GLU A 203 -8.17 18.29 -4.97
N ASN A 204 -7.05 19.00 -4.76
CA ASN A 204 -7.06 20.37 -4.26
C ASN A 204 -7.80 21.31 -5.22
N GLY A 205 -7.57 21.16 -6.53
CA GLY A 205 -8.24 21.98 -7.54
C GLY A 205 -9.76 21.76 -7.57
N ILE A 206 -10.22 20.51 -7.49
CA ILE A 206 -11.65 20.18 -7.43
C ILE A 206 -12.27 20.73 -6.14
N ARG A 207 -11.62 20.48 -4.99
CA ARG A 207 -12.08 20.93 -3.68
C ARG A 207 -12.21 22.46 -3.65
N THR A 208 -11.18 23.18 -4.02
CA THR A 208 -11.20 24.65 -4.06
C THR A 208 -12.30 25.16 -4.98
N LYS A 209 -12.41 24.59 -6.19
CA LYS A 209 -13.39 25.06 -7.17
C LYS A 209 -14.84 24.82 -6.75
N ILE A 210 -15.10 23.72 -6.02
CA ILE A 210 -16.43 23.42 -5.49
C ILE A 210 -16.73 24.26 -4.23
N GLU A 211 -15.72 24.50 -3.38
CA GLU A 211 -15.85 25.35 -2.20
C GLU A 211 -16.04 26.85 -2.53
N ASP A 212 -15.56 27.28 -3.70
CA ASP A 212 -15.76 28.63 -4.22
C ASP A 212 -17.20 28.87 -4.75
N LEU A 213 -17.99 27.82 -4.91
CA LEU A 213 -19.39 27.96 -5.29
C LEU A 213 -20.20 28.56 -4.13
N GLU A 214 -21.13 29.46 -4.45
CA GLU A 214 -22.07 30.02 -3.48
C GLU A 214 -22.77 28.88 -2.72
N ASP A 215 -22.88 29.04 -1.40
CA ASP A 215 -23.54 28.10 -0.48
C ASP A 215 -22.91 26.72 -0.32
N LYS A 216 -21.73 26.47 -0.87
CA LYS A 216 -20.98 25.20 -0.74
C LYS A 216 -21.87 23.96 -0.88
N PRO A 217 -22.53 23.81 -2.03
CA PRO A 217 -23.59 22.80 -2.20
C PRO A 217 -23.10 21.36 -2.03
N VAL A 218 -21.83 21.13 -2.27
CA VAL A 218 -21.22 19.80 -2.31
C VAL A 218 -19.95 19.79 -1.46
N SER A 219 -19.75 18.70 -0.71
CA SER A 219 -18.50 18.40 -0.03
C SER A 219 -17.76 17.30 -0.77
N ILE A 220 -16.48 17.51 -1.08
CA ILE A 220 -15.60 16.50 -1.67
C ILE A 220 -14.90 15.76 -0.53
N GLU A 221 -15.13 14.45 -0.44
CA GLU A 221 -14.53 13.59 0.57
C GLU A 221 -13.15 13.10 0.13
N SER A 222 -13.04 12.55 -1.08
CA SER A 222 -11.76 12.15 -1.65
C SER A 222 -11.78 12.11 -3.18
N VAL A 223 -10.60 12.25 -3.78
CA VAL A 223 -10.40 12.07 -5.21
C VAL A 223 -9.28 11.05 -5.41
N GLN A 224 -9.58 9.97 -6.12
CA GLN A 224 -8.64 8.88 -6.34
C GLN A 224 -8.32 8.78 -7.83
N LEU A 225 -7.09 9.05 -8.21
CA LEU A 225 -6.59 8.82 -9.55
C LEU A 225 -6.34 7.32 -9.73
N ARG A 226 -7.15 6.65 -10.57
CA ARG A 226 -7.11 5.19 -10.77
C ARG A 226 -6.06 4.79 -11.78
N GLU A 227 -6.19 5.26 -13.01
CA GLU A 227 -5.29 4.89 -14.09
C GLU A 227 -5.06 6.07 -15.04
N ILE A 228 -3.86 6.12 -15.61
CA ILE A 228 -3.47 7.02 -16.69
C ILE A 228 -3.19 6.15 -17.89
N VAL A 229 -4.15 6.12 -18.83
CA VAL A 229 -4.07 5.29 -20.02
C VAL A 229 -3.39 6.08 -21.13
N LEU A 230 -2.20 5.64 -21.49
CA LEU A 230 -1.39 6.21 -22.54
C LEU A 230 -1.53 5.41 -23.84
N PRO A 231 -1.39 6.05 -25.04
CA PRO A 231 -1.30 5.33 -26.29
C PRO A 231 -0.15 4.31 -26.29
N GLN A 232 -0.35 3.19 -26.94
CA GLN A 232 0.62 2.08 -26.96
C GLN A 232 2.03 2.51 -27.40
N LYS A 233 2.12 3.36 -28.42
CA LYS A 233 3.40 3.88 -28.91
C LYS A 233 4.18 4.66 -27.84
N ILE A 234 3.47 5.40 -27.01
CA ILE A 234 4.08 6.18 -25.91
C ILE A 234 4.53 5.25 -24.78
N LYS A 235 3.72 4.24 -24.44
CA LYS A 235 4.13 3.20 -23.47
C LYS A 235 5.45 2.54 -23.89
N GLU A 236 5.54 2.08 -25.14
CA GLU A 236 6.77 1.46 -25.67
C GLU A 236 7.98 2.40 -25.65
N GLN A 237 7.74 3.69 -25.87
CA GLN A 237 8.81 4.69 -25.83
C GLN A 237 9.29 4.94 -24.40
N ILE A 238 8.38 5.03 -23.45
CA ILE A 238 8.69 5.14 -22.01
C ILE A 238 9.46 3.90 -21.54
N GLU A 239 9.02 2.72 -21.91
CA GLU A 239 9.71 1.47 -21.58
C GLU A 239 11.14 1.43 -22.12
N ARG A 240 11.36 1.83 -23.37
CA ARG A 240 12.70 1.90 -23.97
C ARG A 240 13.61 2.89 -23.23
N VAL A 241 13.10 4.06 -22.89
CA VAL A 241 13.85 5.07 -22.11
C VAL A 241 14.16 4.53 -20.71
N GLN A 242 13.19 3.85 -20.09
CA GLN A 242 13.37 3.25 -18.77
C GLN A 242 14.45 2.15 -18.79
N ILE A 243 14.41 1.26 -19.79
CA ILE A 243 15.41 0.20 -19.99
C ILE A 243 16.81 0.85 -20.21
N ALA A 244 16.90 1.85 -21.09
CA ALA A 244 18.17 2.55 -21.33
C ALA A 244 18.72 3.24 -20.08
N ASN A 245 17.87 3.86 -19.28
CA ASN A 245 18.25 4.46 -18.01
C ASN A 245 18.72 3.42 -16.98
N GLN A 246 18.02 2.28 -16.88
CA GLN A 246 18.42 1.18 -15.99
C GLN A 246 19.78 0.60 -16.43
N GLU A 247 20.00 0.45 -17.73
CA GLU A 247 21.24 -0.05 -18.27
C GLU A 247 22.38 0.93 -18.02
N ALA A 248 22.17 2.22 -18.23
CA ALA A 248 23.14 3.25 -17.88
C ALA A 248 23.48 3.26 -16.39
N GLN A 249 22.50 3.08 -15.52
CA GLN A 249 22.73 2.96 -14.08
C GLN A 249 23.53 1.70 -13.75
N ARG A 250 23.19 0.54 -14.36
CA ARG A 250 23.93 -0.70 -14.18
C ARG A 250 25.40 -0.53 -14.53
N VAL A 251 25.66 0.04 -15.70
CA VAL A 251 27.06 0.30 -16.15
C VAL A 251 27.79 1.23 -15.17
N ARG A 252 27.14 2.28 -14.66
CA ARG A 252 27.74 3.16 -13.64
C ARG A 252 28.10 2.38 -12.37
N TYR A 253 27.21 1.53 -11.88
CA TYR A 253 27.50 0.68 -10.71
C TYR A 253 28.63 -0.33 -10.98
N GLU A 254 28.70 -0.91 -12.18
CA GLU A 254 29.79 -1.82 -12.58
C GLU A 254 31.15 -1.09 -12.62
N VAL A 255 31.18 0.10 -13.17
CA VAL A 255 32.39 0.94 -13.18
C VAL A 255 32.83 1.33 -11.76
N GLU A 256 31.90 1.76 -10.93
CA GLU A 256 32.20 2.12 -9.53
C GLU A 256 32.69 0.90 -8.74
N ARG A 257 32.06 -0.25 -8.93
CA ARG A 257 32.49 -1.52 -8.32
C ARG A 257 33.89 -1.93 -8.79
N ALA A 258 34.15 -1.84 -10.08
CA ALA A 258 35.48 -2.16 -10.64
C ALA A 258 36.55 -1.22 -10.07
N LYS A 259 36.25 0.07 -9.90
CA LYS A 259 37.13 1.04 -9.27
C LYS A 259 37.42 0.69 -7.81
N GLN A 260 36.40 0.37 -7.03
CA GLN A 260 36.55 -0.04 -5.63
C GLN A 260 37.35 -1.36 -5.49
N GLU A 261 37.14 -2.32 -6.41
CA GLU A 261 37.92 -3.54 -6.45
C GLU A 261 39.40 -3.27 -6.80
N ALA A 262 39.66 -2.36 -7.74
CA ALA A 262 41.01 -1.96 -8.08
C ALA A 262 41.71 -1.22 -6.91
N GLU A 263 41.02 -0.31 -6.26
CA GLU A 263 41.54 0.40 -5.07
C GLU A 263 41.83 -0.58 -3.92
N LYS A 264 40.91 -1.54 -3.69
CA LYS A 264 41.12 -2.61 -2.71
C LYS A 264 42.36 -3.46 -3.03
N LYS A 265 42.51 -3.88 -4.29
CA LYS A 265 43.69 -4.65 -4.73
C LYS A 265 44.96 -3.85 -4.56
N ALA A 266 44.95 -2.56 -4.92
CA ALA A 266 46.12 -1.66 -4.74
C ALA A 266 46.47 -1.48 -3.25
N ALA A 267 45.45 -1.31 -2.38
CA ALA A 267 45.66 -1.19 -0.94
C ALA A 267 46.23 -2.49 -0.32
N LEU A 268 45.70 -3.66 -0.73
CA LEU A 268 46.21 -4.95 -0.29
C LEU A 268 47.69 -5.15 -0.75
N ALA A 269 48.02 -4.88 -2.03
CA ALA A 269 49.38 -5.02 -2.54
C ALA A 269 50.36 -4.07 -1.82
N LYS A 270 49.92 -2.85 -1.54
CA LYS A 270 50.71 -1.88 -0.75
C LYS A 270 50.90 -2.40 0.70
N GLY A 271 49.86 -2.91 1.33
CA GLY A 271 49.98 -3.49 2.68
C GLY A 271 50.93 -4.67 2.74
N GLU A 272 50.87 -5.54 1.73
CA GLU A 272 51.80 -6.66 1.62
C GLU A 272 53.24 -6.23 1.39
N ALA A 273 53.47 -5.26 0.52
CA ALA A 273 54.80 -4.66 0.31
C ALA A 273 55.35 -4.01 1.59
N ASP A 274 54.52 -3.26 2.31
CA ASP A 274 54.90 -2.65 3.59
C ASP A 274 55.19 -3.70 4.67
N LYS A 275 54.39 -4.78 4.76
CA LYS A 275 54.63 -5.92 5.62
C LYS A 275 56.00 -6.54 5.33
N ASN A 276 56.27 -6.87 4.04
CA ASN A 276 57.53 -7.50 3.62
C ASN A 276 58.72 -6.58 3.93
N ARG A 277 58.58 -5.26 3.76
CA ARG A 277 59.63 -4.30 4.09
C ARG A 277 59.89 -4.26 5.61
N ILE A 278 58.85 -4.22 6.42
CA ILE A 278 58.98 -4.20 7.89
C ILE A 278 59.61 -5.50 8.40
N GLU A 279 59.22 -6.67 7.85
CA GLU A 279 59.81 -7.96 8.18
C GLU A 279 61.29 -8.04 7.77
N ALA A 280 61.64 -7.54 6.59
CA ALA A 280 63.04 -7.50 6.14
C ALA A 280 63.88 -6.55 7.03
N GLN A 281 63.38 -5.39 7.38
CA GLN A 281 64.04 -4.46 8.29
C GLN A 281 64.23 -5.07 9.68
N GLY A 282 63.18 -5.74 10.22
CA GLY A 282 63.26 -6.40 11.52
C GLY A 282 64.28 -7.54 11.53
N ARG A 283 64.39 -8.29 10.44
CA ARG A 283 65.43 -9.30 10.32
C ARG A 283 66.84 -8.71 10.26
N ALA A 284 67.01 -7.61 9.50
CA ALA A 284 68.30 -6.92 9.40
C ALA A 284 68.73 -6.30 10.76
N ASP A 285 67.76 -5.71 11.48
CA ASP A 285 67.98 -5.15 12.83
C ASP A 285 68.34 -6.27 13.82
N ALA A 286 67.63 -7.43 13.77
CA ALA A 286 67.95 -8.55 14.65
C ALA A 286 69.38 -9.06 14.40
N VAL A 287 69.79 -9.24 13.14
CA VAL A 287 71.14 -9.67 12.77
C VAL A 287 72.18 -8.62 13.27
N THR A 288 71.87 -7.34 13.12
CA THR A 288 72.77 -6.24 13.59
C THR A 288 72.92 -6.24 15.08
N ILE A 289 71.80 -6.48 15.83
CA ILE A 289 71.79 -6.57 17.29
C ILE A 289 72.58 -7.78 17.75
N GLU A 290 72.39 -8.95 17.11
CA GLU A 290 73.12 -10.16 17.41
C GLU A 290 74.62 -10.01 17.14
N ALA A 291 74.99 -9.47 15.99
CA ALA A 291 76.37 -9.21 15.65
C ALA A 291 77.07 -8.26 16.64
N LYS A 292 76.36 -7.17 17.04
CA LYS A 292 76.88 -6.28 18.08
C LYS A 292 77.02 -6.93 19.45
N ALA A 293 76.04 -7.76 19.84
CA ALA A 293 76.10 -8.51 21.09
C ALA A 293 77.26 -9.52 21.08
N GLN A 294 77.44 -10.23 19.95
CA GLN A 294 78.56 -11.16 19.76
C GLN A 294 79.91 -10.45 19.77
N ALA A 295 80.02 -9.29 19.09
CA ALA A 295 81.27 -8.52 19.10
C ALA A 295 81.62 -8.03 20.51
N LYS A 296 80.60 -7.52 21.28
CA LYS A 296 80.79 -7.11 22.65
C LYS A 296 81.20 -8.28 23.58
N ALA A 297 80.53 -9.42 23.45
CA ALA A 297 80.89 -10.65 24.17
C ALA A 297 82.31 -11.09 23.84
N ASN A 298 82.68 -11.08 22.55
CA ASN A 298 84.07 -11.42 22.15
C ASN A 298 85.08 -10.42 22.69
N GLN A 299 84.74 -9.13 22.73
CA GLN A 299 85.61 -8.10 23.30
C GLN A 299 85.78 -8.30 24.83
N GLU A 300 84.73 -8.60 25.54
CA GLU A 300 84.76 -8.89 26.99
C GLU A 300 85.56 -10.19 27.28
N ILE A 301 85.36 -11.22 26.45
CA ILE A 301 86.17 -12.44 26.51
C ILE A 301 87.64 -12.12 26.28
N ALA A 302 87.98 -11.36 25.21
CA ALA A 302 89.34 -10.96 24.90
C ALA A 302 90.01 -10.16 26.03
N ALA A 303 89.25 -9.27 26.66
CA ALA A 303 89.73 -8.49 27.81
C ALA A 303 89.98 -9.31 29.07
N SER A 304 89.27 -10.42 29.24
CA SER A 304 89.38 -11.32 30.39
C SER A 304 90.36 -12.46 30.17
N LEU A 305 90.84 -12.62 28.93
CA LEU A 305 91.75 -13.71 28.61
C LEU A 305 93.18 -13.47 29.15
N THR A 306 93.51 -14.08 30.23
CA THR A 306 94.87 -14.22 30.74
C THR A 306 95.55 -15.41 30.04
N SER A 307 96.89 -15.39 29.81
CA SER A 307 97.60 -16.50 29.16
C SER A 307 97.29 -17.90 29.74
N LYS A 308 97.09 -17.98 31.01
CA LYS A 308 96.69 -19.22 31.72
C LYS A 308 95.27 -19.69 31.34
N LEU A 309 94.34 -18.83 31.01
CA LEU A 309 92.97 -19.15 30.64
C LEU A 309 92.95 -19.66 29.17
N LEU A 310 93.79 -19.13 28.29
CA LEU A 310 93.97 -19.62 26.94
C LEU A 310 94.53 -21.06 26.95
N ASP A 311 95.50 -21.33 27.76
CA ASP A 311 96.05 -22.69 27.94
C ASP A 311 94.98 -23.67 28.44
N MET A 312 94.17 -23.27 29.44
CA MET A 312 93.06 -24.06 29.94
C MET A 312 91.97 -24.32 28.88
N GLN A 313 91.60 -23.29 28.09
CA GLN A 313 90.63 -23.45 26.99
C GLN A 313 91.16 -24.36 25.90
N GLN A 314 92.45 -24.24 25.58
CA GLN A 314 93.11 -25.11 24.57
C GLN A 314 93.09 -26.55 25.07
N ILE A 315 93.36 -26.83 26.37
CA ILE A 315 93.24 -28.16 27.00
C ILE A 315 91.82 -28.63 26.97
N GLN A 316 90.81 -27.74 27.24
CA GLN A 316 89.39 -28.13 27.17
C GLN A 316 88.89 -28.47 25.82
N VAL A 317 89.28 -27.67 24.77
CA VAL A 317 88.97 -27.96 23.37
C VAL A 317 89.64 -29.27 22.92
N GLN A 318 90.86 -29.45 23.32
CA GLN A 318 91.58 -30.70 23.04
C GLN A 318 90.96 -31.93 23.75
N GLY A 319 90.47 -31.70 25.00
CA GLY A 319 89.65 -32.69 25.73
C GLY A 319 88.39 -33.11 25.02
N LYS A 320 87.58 -32.12 24.57
CA LYS A 320 86.35 -32.34 23.76
C LYS A 320 86.65 -33.00 22.40
N PHE A 321 87.76 -32.58 21.76
CA PHE A 321 88.20 -33.19 20.54
C PHE A 321 88.55 -34.66 20.71
N ASN A 322 89.28 -34.98 21.76
CA ASN A 322 89.68 -36.40 22.08
C ASN A 322 88.45 -37.23 22.48
N GLU A 323 87.41 -36.62 23.14
CA GLU A 323 86.18 -37.26 23.46
C GLU A 323 85.33 -37.55 22.19
N ALA A 324 85.21 -36.57 21.30
CA ALA A 324 84.58 -36.77 20.00
C ALA A 324 85.24 -37.80 19.15
N LEU A 325 86.59 -37.89 19.18
CA LEU A 325 87.35 -38.93 18.52
C LEU A 325 87.11 -40.32 19.13
N ARG A 326 86.86 -40.38 20.44
CA ARG A 326 86.58 -41.61 21.15
C ARG A 326 85.16 -42.16 20.83
N GLU A 327 84.20 -41.25 20.63
CA GLU A 327 82.82 -41.59 20.27
C GLU A 327 82.70 -42.00 18.75
N ASN A 328 83.55 -41.43 17.87
CA ASN A 328 83.46 -41.71 16.44
C ASN A 328 84.47 -42.79 16.04
N LYS A 329 83.98 -44.00 16.06
CA LYS A 329 84.80 -45.18 15.77
C LYS A 329 85.26 -45.32 14.31
N ASP A 330 84.75 -44.51 13.41
CA ASP A 330 85.05 -44.60 11.95
C ASP A 330 86.00 -43.45 11.50
N ALA A 331 86.50 -42.59 12.44
CA ALA A 331 87.41 -41.50 12.09
C ALA A 331 88.84 -42.03 11.78
N LYS A 332 89.23 -41.92 10.56
CA LYS A 332 90.62 -42.17 10.13
C LYS A 332 91.46 -40.93 10.37
N ILE A 333 92.37 -41.02 11.32
CA ILE A 333 93.27 -39.87 11.69
C ILE A 333 94.62 -40.12 11.01
N PHE A 334 95.04 -39.20 10.17
CA PHE A 334 96.37 -39.13 9.62
C PHE A 334 97.24 -38.20 10.42
N LEU A 335 98.21 -38.70 11.14
CA LEU A 335 99.19 -37.91 11.87
C LEU A 335 100.38 -37.59 10.97
N THR A 336 100.63 -36.33 10.68
CA THR A 336 101.82 -35.88 10.01
C THR A 336 102.95 -35.60 11.01
N PRO A 337 104.13 -36.12 10.88
CA PRO A 337 105.26 -35.81 11.79
C PRO A 337 105.87 -34.46 11.46
N GLY A 338 105.72 -33.49 12.45
CA GLY A 338 106.32 -32.16 12.36
C GLY A 338 105.47 -31.09 12.81
N GLY A 339 105.39 -30.76 14.06
CA GLY A 339 105.12 -29.54 14.85
C GLY A 339 104.12 -28.45 14.38
N SER A 340 103.23 -28.70 13.48
CA SER A 340 102.15 -27.77 13.05
C SER A 340 100.80 -28.47 13.17
N THR A 341 99.78 -27.70 13.53
CA THR A 341 98.39 -28.09 13.79
C THR A 341 97.87 -29.17 12.76
N PRO A 342 97.24 -30.26 13.21
CA PRO A 342 96.76 -31.29 12.31
C PRO A 342 95.60 -30.76 11.44
N ASN A 343 95.82 -30.73 10.12
CA ASN A 343 94.75 -30.51 9.17
C ASN A 343 93.94 -31.77 9.04
N ILE A 344 92.65 -31.78 9.46
CA ILE A 344 91.78 -32.92 9.31
C ILE A 344 91.11 -32.83 7.97
N TRP A 345 91.33 -33.79 7.09
CA TRP A 345 90.57 -33.98 5.90
C TRP A 345 89.47 -34.99 6.16
N VAL A 346 88.23 -34.64 6.08
CA VAL A 346 87.11 -35.56 6.13
C VAL A 346 86.73 -35.87 4.69
N ASP A 347 86.87 -37.12 4.29
CA ASP A 347 86.45 -37.59 2.99
C ASP A 347 84.95 -37.79 3.02
N THR A 348 84.18 -36.92 2.32
CA THR A 348 82.77 -36.99 2.20
C THR A 348 82.30 -37.77 0.97
N LYS A 349 83.02 -38.69 0.52
CA LYS A 349 82.62 -39.58 -0.57
C LYS A 349 81.83 -40.77 0.01
N ASP A 350 80.54 -40.52 0.25
CA ASP A 350 79.46 -41.48 0.10
C ASP A 350 78.13 -40.80 0.38
N ASN A 351 77.71 -39.92 -0.54
CA ASN A 351 76.27 -39.59 -0.71
C ASN A 351 75.97 -39.72 -2.23
N LYS A 352 75.42 -40.88 -2.59
CA LYS A 352 74.78 -41.09 -3.90
C LYS A 352 73.65 -40.10 -4.00
N ARG A 353 73.81 -39.10 -4.88
CA ARG A 353 72.69 -38.26 -5.34
C ARG A 353 71.84 -39.09 -6.30
N ASP A 354 70.72 -39.57 -5.83
CA ASP A 354 69.64 -40.01 -6.74
C ASP A 354 69.02 -38.76 -7.38
N THR A 355 69.48 -38.47 -8.58
CA THR A 355 68.84 -37.57 -9.50
C THR A 355 67.81 -38.37 -10.29
N THR A 356 66.57 -38.43 -9.83
CA THR A 356 65.39 -38.73 -10.68
C THR A 356 64.75 -37.43 -11.13
N ILE A 357 65.19 -36.99 -12.30
CA ILE A 357 64.42 -36.07 -13.14
C ILE A 357 63.29 -36.92 -13.75
N ASN A 358 62.05 -36.60 -13.44
CA ASN A 358 60.94 -37.02 -14.28
C ASN A 358 60.24 -35.79 -14.79
N GLN A 359 59.98 -35.85 -16.08
CA GLN A 359 59.36 -34.92 -17.05
C GLN A 359 58.00 -34.33 -16.62
#